data_fcb36fdeba29fe6ab1a2ca998a766a11
#
_entry.id   fcb36fdeba29fe6ab1a2ca998a766a11
#
_cell.length_a   1.000
_cell.length_b   1.000
_cell.length_c   1.000
_cell.angle_alpha   90.00
_cell.angle_beta   90.00
_cell.angle_gamma   90.00
#
_symmetry.space_group_name_H-M   'P 1'
#
loop_
_entity.id
_entity.type
_entity.pdbx_description
1 polymer ?
#
loop_
_entity_poly.entity_id
_entity_poly.type
_entity_poly.pdbx_seq_one_letter_code
_entity_poly.pdbx_strand_id
1 'polypeptide(L)'
;EHDLAANIVHLVLARLPGAPDGTKGLTLVLVLVLVPKILPDGRRNGAWCDGIEKKMGIKGSATAQMRFEQAEGWILGEPNAGLAAMFLMMNSARLHVGMQGLGHLEATTRIASAYAQERLQLRAPSRPAGIDAAAARGPDPIAWHPAMRRILLDLQARTEGARVIAYWTALLLDEA
;
A
#
# COMPACT_ATOMS: atom_id res chain seq x y z
N GLU A 1 1.82 -3.39 -17.69
CA GLU A 1 1.11 -2.36 -18.44
C GLU A 1 -0.39 -2.53 -18.24
N HIS A 2 -1.09 -1.46 -17.94
CA HIS A 2 -2.54 -1.43 -17.77
C HIS A 2 -3.17 -0.64 -18.93
N ASP A 3 -4.48 -0.71 -19.07
CA ASP A 3 -5.28 -0.03 -20.08
C ASP A 3 -6.13 1.14 -19.51
N LEU A 4 -5.77 1.63 -18.33
CA LEU A 4 -6.43 2.76 -17.67
C LEU A 4 -6.14 4.11 -18.35
N ALA A 5 -5.08 4.20 -19.16
CA ALA A 5 -4.67 5.39 -19.88
C ALA A 5 -4.24 5.03 -21.30
N ALA A 6 -4.52 5.93 -22.25
CA ALA A 6 -4.14 5.76 -23.65
C ALA A 6 -2.61 5.73 -23.82
N ASN A 7 -1.90 6.52 -23.03
CA ASN A 7 -0.44 6.54 -23.01
C ASN A 7 0.06 6.35 -21.56
N ILE A 8 1.10 5.58 -21.41
CA ILE A 8 1.75 5.30 -20.13
C ILE A 8 3.18 5.78 -20.22
N VAL A 9 3.61 6.47 -19.20
CA VAL A 9 4.97 6.95 -19.07
C VAL A 9 5.68 6.16 -18.00
N HIS A 10 6.69 5.40 -18.37
CA HIS A 10 7.44 4.56 -17.46
C HIS A 10 8.63 5.33 -16.87
N LEU A 11 8.83 5.16 -15.57
CA LEU A 11 10.05 5.55 -14.87
C LEU A 11 10.97 4.34 -14.83
N VAL A 12 12.08 4.38 -15.55
CA VAL A 12 12.96 3.22 -15.73
C VAL A 12 14.31 3.47 -15.07
N LEU A 13 14.71 2.57 -14.18
CA LEU A 13 16.06 2.53 -13.64
C LEU A 13 16.95 1.77 -14.63
N ALA A 14 17.88 2.44 -15.26
CA ALA A 14 18.76 1.85 -16.26
C ALA A 14 20.24 2.12 -15.99
N ARG A 15 21.10 1.29 -16.53
CA ARG A 15 22.55 1.47 -16.47
C ARG A 15 23.06 2.06 -17.80
N LEU A 16 23.82 3.15 -17.71
CA LEU A 16 24.48 3.70 -18.87
C LEU A 16 25.68 2.83 -19.31
N PRO A 17 25.99 2.79 -20.61
CA PRO A 17 27.23 2.17 -21.08
C PRO A 17 28.45 2.78 -20.39
N GLY A 18 29.36 1.93 -19.91
CA GLY A 18 30.58 2.37 -19.20
C GLY A 18 30.38 2.80 -17.75
N ALA A 19 29.17 2.69 -17.19
CA ALA A 19 28.93 2.97 -15.77
C ALA A 19 29.62 1.93 -14.88
N PRO A 20 30.08 2.31 -13.66
CA PRO A 20 30.71 1.41 -12.69
C PRO A 20 29.78 0.26 -12.30
N ASP A 21 30.34 -0.86 -11.90
CA ASP A 21 29.57 -2.01 -11.41
C ASP A 21 28.91 -1.73 -10.05
N GLY A 22 27.86 -2.47 -9.73
CA GLY A 22 27.09 -2.37 -8.47
C GLY A 22 26.09 -1.21 -8.46
N THR A 23 25.62 -0.86 -7.25
CA THR A 23 24.60 0.18 -7.05
C THR A 23 25.07 1.59 -7.42
N LYS A 24 26.39 1.87 -7.35
CA LYS A 24 26.99 3.15 -7.78
C LYS A 24 26.95 3.34 -9.30
N GLY A 25 26.92 2.25 -10.05
CA GLY A 25 26.76 2.30 -11.50
C GLY A 25 25.33 2.10 -11.96
N LEU A 26 24.42 1.93 -11.04
CA LEU A 26 23.03 2.21 -11.31
C LEU A 26 22.89 3.72 -11.33
N THR A 27 23.27 4.27 -12.44
CA THR A 27 22.66 5.50 -12.87
C THR A 27 21.16 5.19 -12.83
N LEU A 28 20.47 5.83 -11.94
CA LEU A 28 19.23 6.32 -12.33
C LEU A 28 19.63 7.34 -13.40
N VAL A 29 19.74 6.80 -14.53
CA VAL A 29 18.88 7.25 -15.59
C VAL A 29 17.50 6.95 -15.05
N LEU A 30 17.16 7.49 -13.96
CA LEU A 30 15.87 7.96 -13.65
C LEU A 30 15.74 9.17 -14.43
N VAL A 31 15.77 8.50 -15.01
CA VAL A 31 14.91 8.57 -15.97
C VAL A 31 13.63 8.37 -15.28
N LEU A 32 13.10 9.44 -14.83
CA LEU A 32 11.93 9.83 -15.56
C LEU A 32 12.38 9.89 -17.01
N VAL A 33 12.80 8.71 -17.52
CA VAL A 33 12.69 8.43 -18.90
C VAL A 33 11.22 8.28 -19.01
N LEU A 34 10.62 9.36 -19.31
CA LEU A 34 9.43 9.39 -20.06
C LEU A 34 9.70 8.46 -21.23
N VAL A 35 9.56 7.13 -20.96
CA VAL A 35 9.46 6.16 -22.05
C VAL A 35 7.96 6.09 -22.28
N PRO A 36 7.39 7.02 -23.04
CA PRO A 36 5.98 6.95 -23.34
C PRO A 36 5.77 5.72 -24.20
N LYS A 37 4.72 5.01 -23.94
CA LYS A 37 4.23 3.94 -24.80
C LYS A 37 4.03 4.42 -26.22
N ILE A 38 3.59 5.66 -26.39
CA ILE A 38 3.43 6.36 -27.67
C ILE A 38 4.28 7.63 -27.62
N LEU A 39 5.17 7.78 -28.55
CA LEU A 39 6.04 8.95 -28.68
C LEU A 39 5.25 10.21 -29.05
N PRO A 40 5.80 11.43 -28.82
CA PRO A 40 5.13 12.68 -29.19
C PRO A 40 4.74 12.80 -30.67
N ASP A 41 5.47 12.12 -31.54
CA ASP A 41 5.19 12.06 -33.00
C ASP A 41 4.12 10.99 -33.35
N GLY A 42 3.53 10.31 -32.39
CA GLY A 42 2.51 9.28 -32.56
C GLY A 42 3.03 7.87 -32.84
N ARG A 43 4.35 7.67 -32.98
CA ARG A 43 4.92 6.33 -33.16
C ARG A 43 4.84 5.50 -31.88
N ARG A 44 4.67 4.19 -32.01
CA ARG A 44 4.78 3.24 -30.92
C ARG A 44 6.24 3.15 -30.47
N ASN A 45 6.50 3.35 -29.19
CA ASN A 45 7.82 3.19 -28.62
C ASN A 45 8.14 1.72 -28.28
N GLY A 46 9.42 1.41 -28.12
CA GLY A 46 9.93 0.08 -27.82
C GLY A 46 9.73 -0.37 -26.35
N ALA A 47 8.59 -0.07 -25.75
CA ALA A 47 8.19 -0.49 -24.41
C ALA A 47 7.07 -1.53 -24.50
N TRP A 48 7.35 -2.75 -24.02
CA TRP A 48 6.46 -3.91 -24.13
C TRP A 48 6.18 -4.53 -22.78
N CYS A 49 4.97 -5.05 -22.58
CA CYS A 49 4.61 -5.86 -21.43
C CYS A 49 4.67 -7.33 -21.85
N ASP A 50 5.62 -8.08 -21.33
CA ASP A 50 5.80 -9.50 -21.64
C ASP A 50 4.95 -10.40 -20.72
N GLY A 51 4.49 -9.88 -19.59
CA GLY A 51 3.64 -10.63 -18.68
C GLY A 51 3.17 -9.81 -17.49
N ILE A 52 2.13 -10.31 -16.82
CA ILE A 52 1.59 -9.72 -15.59
C ILE A 52 1.86 -10.67 -14.43
N GLU A 53 2.40 -10.14 -13.34
CA GLU A 53 2.68 -10.90 -12.14
C GLU A 53 1.40 -11.39 -11.46
N LYS A 54 1.40 -12.66 -11.08
CA LYS A 54 0.31 -13.31 -10.37
C LYS A 54 0.43 -13.07 -8.86
N LYS A 55 0.00 -11.89 -8.42
CA LYS A 55 0.14 -11.46 -7.03
C LYS A 55 -0.85 -12.15 -6.09
N MET A 56 -0.50 -12.21 -4.80
CA MET A 56 -1.37 -12.69 -3.73
C MET A 56 -2.58 -11.76 -3.50
N GLY A 57 -2.39 -10.44 -3.62
CA GLY A 57 -3.42 -9.41 -3.48
C GLY A 57 -3.16 -8.22 -4.40
N ILE A 58 -4.02 -7.19 -4.31
CA ILE A 58 -3.95 -5.95 -5.10
C ILE A 58 -3.87 -6.25 -6.60
N LYS A 59 -4.69 -7.18 -7.07
CA LYS A 59 -4.66 -7.67 -8.45
C LYS A 59 -5.15 -6.63 -9.46
N GLY A 60 -5.94 -5.65 -9.00
CA GLY A 60 -6.40 -4.52 -9.82
C GLY A 60 -5.30 -3.50 -10.12
N SER A 61 -4.20 -3.49 -9.36
CA SER A 61 -2.99 -2.71 -9.66
C SER A 61 -1.98 -3.64 -10.32
N ALA A 62 -1.84 -3.56 -11.63
CA ALA A 62 -0.99 -4.45 -12.40
C ALA A 62 0.49 -4.30 -12.00
N THR A 63 1.15 -5.43 -11.75
CA THR A 63 2.62 -5.55 -11.70
C THR A 63 3.03 -6.33 -12.93
N ALA A 64 3.83 -5.72 -13.78
CA ALA A 64 4.14 -6.25 -15.10
C ALA A 64 5.64 -6.44 -15.29
N GLN A 65 6.00 -7.46 -16.07
CA GLN A 65 7.35 -7.65 -16.60
C GLN A 65 7.46 -6.79 -17.86
N MET A 66 8.22 -5.70 -17.75
CA MET A 66 8.40 -4.76 -18.84
C MET A 66 9.70 -5.05 -19.57
N ARG A 67 9.64 -5.07 -20.89
CA ARG A 67 10.78 -5.15 -21.79
C ARG A 67 10.93 -3.84 -22.57
N PHE A 68 12.13 -3.31 -22.55
CA PHE A 68 12.50 -2.12 -23.30
C PHE A 68 13.50 -2.52 -24.39
N GLU A 69 13.11 -2.38 -25.64
CA GLU A 69 13.91 -2.77 -26.78
C GLU A 69 13.95 -1.60 -27.78
N GLN A 70 15.13 -1.01 -27.93
CA GLN A 70 15.32 0.21 -28.72
C GLN A 70 14.35 1.34 -28.32
N ALA A 71 13.98 1.39 -27.04
CA ALA A 71 13.05 2.39 -26.54
C ALA A 71 13.72 3.76 -26.47
N GLU A 72 13.06 4.76 -27.02
CA GLU A 72 13.45 6.15 -26.86
C GLU A 72 12.99 6.68 -25.50
N GLY A 73 13.86 7.45 -24.84
CA GLY A 73 13.55 8.05 -23.54
C GLY A 73 14.49 9.20 -23.20
N TRP A 74 14.11 9.97 -22.20
CA TRP A 74 14.85 11.17 -21.77
C TRP A 74 15.38 10.99 -20.36
N ILE A 75 16.64 11.30 -20.14
CA ILE A 75 17.30 11.26 -18.83
C ILE A 75 16.75 12.39 -17.98
N LEU A 76 16.28 12.07 -16.77
CA LEU A 76 15.88 13.05 -15.79
C LEU A 76 16.89 13.11 -14.63
N GLY A 77 17.39 14.29 -14.36
CA GLY A 77 18.38 14.51 -13.32
C GLY A 77 19.82 14.20 -13.77
N GLU A 78 20.71 14.21 -12.81
CA GLU A 78 22.15 14.00 -13.04
C GLU A 78 22.47 12.52 -13.31
N PRO A 79 23.38 12.23 -14.23
CA PRO A 79 23.90 10.88 -14.41
C PRO A 79 24.48 10.33 -13.09
N ASN A 80 24.25 9.06 -12.82
CA ASN A 80 24.67 8.34 -11.59
C ASN A 80 23.98 8.79 -10.28
N ALA A 81 22.96 9.65 -10.31
CA ALA A 81 22.17 10.09 -9.17
C ALA A 81 20.78 9.44 -9.05
N GLY A 82 20.47 8.57 -9.91
CA GLY A 82 19.14 8.09 -10.10
C GLY A 82 18.53 7.25 -9.00
N LEU A 83 19.30 6.47 -8.28
CA LEU A 83 18.82 5.76 -7.10
C LEU A 83 18.36 6.75 -6.02
N ALA A 84 19.09 7.86 -5.83
CA ALA A 84 18.70 8.92 -4.89
C ALA A 84 17.36 9.57 -5.30
N ALA A 85 17.19 9.88 -6.58
CA ALA A 85 15.95 10.44 -7.09
C ALA A 85 14.75 9.45 -6.96
N MET A 86 14.98 8.14 -7.17
CA MET A 86 13.97 7.13 -6.92
C MET A 86 13.54 7.09 -5.44
N PHE A 87 14.45 7.29 -4.51
CA PHE A 87 14.12 7.30 -3.08
C PHE A 87 13.20 8.46 -2.69
N LEU A 88 13.24 9.59 -3.38
CA LEU A 88 12.25 10.66 -3.16
C LEU A 88 10.82 10.17 -3.41
N MET A 89 10.60 9.49 -4.54
CA MET A 89 9.31 8.89 -4.85
C MET A 89 8.97 7.74 -3.87
N MET A 90 9.95 6.91 -3.52
CA MET A 90 9.73 5.78 -2.63
C MET A 90 9.40 6.20 -1.19
N ASN A 91 9.87 7.32 -0.70
CA ASN A 91 9.53 7.82 0.62
C ASN A 91 8.03 8.13 0.70
N SER A 92 7.47 8.81 -0.30
CA SER A 92 6.03 9.01 -0.41
C SER A 92 5.27 7.68 -0.52
N ALA A 93 5.75 6.75 -1.35
CA ALA A 93 5.13 5.44 -1.50
C ALA A 93 5.11 4.63 -0.19
N ARG A 94 6.15 4.72 0.63
CA ARG A 94 6.21 4.07 1.96
C ARG A 94 5.11 4.54 2.89
N LEU A 95 4.85 5.85 2.93
CA LEU A 95 3.73 6.40 3.71
C LEU A 95 2.39 5.84 3.20
N HIS A 96 2.17 5.84 1.89
CA HIS A 96 0.93 5.32 1.30
C HIS A 96 0.72 3.83 1.59
N VAL A 97 1.78 3.01 1.57
CA VAL A 97 1.69 1.60 1.97
C VAL A 97 1.38 1.45 3.47
N GLY A 98 1.94 2.32 4.31
CA GLY A 98 1.56 2.40 5.73
C GLY A 98 0.08 2.73 5.92
N MET A 99 -0.45 3.70 5.16
CA MET A 99 -1.87 4.06 5.17
C MET A 99 -2.77 2.91 4.67
N GLN A 100 -2.31 2.12 3.70
CA GLN A 100 -3.02 0.91 3.28
C GLN A 100 -3.12 -0.10 4.43
N GLY A 101 -2.03 -0.32 5.17
CA GLY A 101 -2.04 -1.17 6.37
C GLY A 101 -3.02 -0.68 7.43
N LEU A 102 -3.06 0.63 7.69
CA LEU A 102 -4.03 1.25 8.59
C LEU A 102 -5.46 1.04 8.11
N GLY A 103 -5.74 1.18 6.82
CA GLY A 103 -7.06 0.94 6.26
C GLY A 103 -7.54 -0.51 6.46
N HIS A 104 -6.65 -1.49 6.30
CA HIS A 104 -6.97 -2.89 6.59
C HIS A 104 -7.22 -3.13 8.08
N LEU A 105 -6.43 -2.52 8.95
CA LEU A 105 -6.58 -2.62 10.40
C LEU A 105 -7.93 -2.03 10.85
N GLU A 106 -8.30 -0.86 10.35
CA GLU A 106 -9.60 -0.21 10.57
C GLU A 106 -10.76 -1.10 10.13
N ALA A 107 -10.73 -1.57 8.89
CA ALA A 107 -11.79 -2.42 8.35
C ALA A 107 -11.95 -3.71 9.17
N THR A 108 -10.84 -4.36 9.53
CA THR A 108 -10.85 -5.59 10.32
C THR A 108 -11.41 -5.34 11.73
N THR A 109 -11.00 -4.26 12.37
CA THR A 109 -11.49 -3.87 13.71
C THR A 109 -12.99 -3.62 13.69
N ARG A 110 -13.51 -2.94 12.68
CA ARG A 110 -14.94 -2.69 12.51
C ARG A 110 -15.73 -3.98 12.31
N ILE A 111 -15.26 -4.86 11.42
CA ILE A 111 -15.91 -6.15 11.14
C ILE A 111 -15.91 -7.02 12.41
N ALA A 112 -14.77 -7.13 13.09
CA ALA A 112 -14.66 -7.92 14.31
C ALA A 112 -15.59 -7.39 15.42
N SER A 113 -15.67 -6.08 15.59
CA SER A 113 -16.53 -5.43 16.57
C SER A 113 -18.01 -5.66 16.28
N ALA A 114 -18.44 -5.51 15.03
CA ALA A 114 -19.81 -5.78 14.61
C ALA A 114 -20.18 -7.25 14.82
N TYR A 115 -19.35 -8.16 14.33
CA TYR A 115 -19.57 -9.60 14.52
C TYR A 115 -19.65 -9.99 15.99
N ALA A 116 -18.80 -9.43 16.84
CA ALA A 116 -18.81 -9.73 18.28
C ALA A 116 -20.08 -9.26 19.00
N GLN A 117 -20.76 -8.22 18.48
CA GLN A 117 -22.05 -7.76 18.98
C GLN A 117 -23.21 -8.65 18.51
N GLU A 118 -23.12 -9.19 17.31
CA GLU A 118 -24.19 -10.02 16.71
C GLU A 118 -24.09 -11.49 17.14
N ARG A 119 -22.89 -12.03 17.26
CA ARG A 119 -22.67 -13.45 17.59
C ARG A 119 -23.04 -13.75 19.03
N LEU A 120 -24.05 -14.57 19.22
CA LEU A 120 -24.49 -15.05 20.52
C LEU A 120 -23.84 -16.39 20.87
N GLN A 121 -23.24 -16.51 22.05
CA GLN A 121 -22.64 -17.76 22.53
C GLN A 121 -22.46 -17.74 24.04
N LEU A 122 -22.98 -18.78 24.73
CA LEU A 122 -22.90 -18.93 26.18
C LEU A 122 -23.48 -17.70 26.92
N ARG A 123 -23.34 -17.69 28.24
CA ARG A 123 -23.66 -16.53 29.10
C ARG A 123 -22.38 -15.86 29.57
N ALA A 124 -22.33 -14.56 29.43
CA ALA A 124 -21.20 -13.79 29.91
C ALA A 124 -21.19 -13.80 31.47
N PRO A 125 -20.00 -13.95 32.09
CA PRO A 125 -19.87 -13.89 33.56
C PRO A 125 -20.31 -12.54 34.14
N SER A 126 -20.21 -11.47 33.37
CA SER A 126 -20.69 -10.13 33.70
C SER A 126 -21.37 -9.51 32.51
N ARG A 127 -22.53 -8.91 32.69
CA ARG A 127 -23.29 -8.21 31.67
C ARG A 127 -23.11 -6.70 31.82
N PRO A 128 -23.24 -5.92 30.74
CA PRO A 128 -23.29 -4.46 30.84
C PRO A 128 -24.38 -3.99 31.82
N ALA A 129 -24.14 -2.85 32.49
CA ALA A 129 -25.12 -2.25 33.37
C ALA A 129 -26.43 -1.93 32.65
N GLY A 130 -27.58 -2.14 33.31
CA GLY A 130 -28.91 -1.88 32.73
C GLY A 130 -29.52 -3.07 31.97
N ILE A 131 -28.83 -4.19 31.84
CA ILE A 131 -29.41 -5.40 31.26
C ILE A 131 -29.96 -6.28 32.39
N ASP A 132 -31.27 -6.46 32.40
CA ASP A 132 -31.93 -7.32 33.38
C ASP A 132 -31.50 -8.78 33.21
N ALA A 133 -30.81 -9.30 34.22
CA ALA A 133 -30.33 -10.67 34.24
C ALA A 133 -31.47 -11.71 34.21
N ALA A 134 -32.67 -11.34 34.70
CA ALA A 134 -33.84 -12.21 34.78
C ALA A 134 -34.65 -12.24 33.46
N ALA A 135 -34.68 -11.15 32.71
CA ALA A 135 -35.47 -11.02 31.48
C ALA A 135 -34.82 -11.71 30.30
N ALA A 136 -33.51 -11.80 30.22
CA ALA A 136 -32.80 -12.37 29.08
C ALA A 136 -32.42 -13.84 29.32
N ARG A 137 -33.31 -14.73 28.94
CA ARG A 137 -33.05 -16.18 28.92
C ARG A 137 -32.39 -16.51 27.56
N GLY A 138 -31.10 -16.76 27.52
CA GLY A 138 -30.41 -17.14 26.31
C GLY A 138 -28.92 -16.82 26.31
N PRO A 139 -28.22 -17.11 25.22
CA PRO A 139 -26.81 -16.76 25.06
C PRO A 139 -26.65 -15.25 24.92
N ASP A 140 -25.49 -14.75 25.33
CA ASP A 140 -25.12 -13.35 25.25
C ASP A 140 -24.23 -13.08 24.01
N PRO A 141 -24.16 -11.83 23.52
CA PRO A 141 -23.17 -11.42 22.58
C PRO A 141 -21.76 -11.75 23.07
N ILE A 142 -20.92 -12.28 22.18
CA ILE A 142 -19.55 -12.63 22.57
C ILE A 142 -18.73 -11.40 22.98
N ALA A 143 -19.12 -10.21 22.54
CA ALA A 143 -18.52 -8.93 22.96
C ALA A 143 -18.60 -8.71 24.50
N TRP A 144 -19.53 -9.34 25.21
CA TRP A 144 -19.67 -9.19 26.66
C TRP A 144 -18.72 -10.09 27.45
N HIS A 145 -18.13 -11.10 26.82
CA HIS A 145 -17.18 -11.99 27.48
C HIS A 145 -15.85 -11.27 27.74
N PRO A 146 -15.25 -11.38 28.93
CA PRO A 146 -14.04 -10.63 29.29
C PRO A 146 -12.86 -10.83 28.32
N ALA A 147 -12.66 -12.05 27.81
CA ALA A 147 -11.62 -12.35 26.86
C ALA A 147 -11.82 -11.59 25.53
N MET A 148 -13.05 -11.58 25.01
CA MET A 148 -13.38 -10.84 23.77
C MET A 148 -13.29 -9.34 23.96
N ARG A 149 -13.75 -8.81 25.10
CA ARG A 149 -13.61 -7.39 25.43
C ARG A 149 -12.15 -6.95 25.40
N ARG A 150 -11.25 -7.74 25.96
CA ARG A 150 -9.81 -7.46 25.93
C ARG A 150 -9.27 -7.45 24.52
N ILE A 151 -9.65 -8.44 23.68
CA ILE A 151 -9.24 -8.50 22.28
C ILE A 151 -9.75 -7.29 21.51
N LEU A 152 -11.01 -6.91 21.65
CA LEU A 152 -11.59 -5.76 20.97
C LEU A 152 -10.94 -4.44 21.40
N LEU A 153 -10.65 -4.28 22.68
CA LEU A 153 -9.94 -3.10 23.20
C LEU A 153 -8.50 -3.03 22.67
N ASP A 154 -7.78 -4.16 22.59
CA ASP A 154 -6.43 -4.21 22.04
C ASP A 154 -6.45 -3.87 20.54
N LEU A 155 -7.39 -4.40 19.76
CA LEU A 155 -7.56 -4.06 18.36
C LEU A 155 -7.84 -2.57 18.17
N GLN A 156 -8.73 -2.00 18.96
CA GLN A 156 -9.04 -0.57 18.90
C GLN A 156 -7.83 0.28 19.26
N ALA A 157 -7.14 -0.03 20.36
CA ALA A 157 -5.96 0.71 20.80
C ALA A 157 -4.84 0.69 19.74
N ARG A 158 -4.61 -0.48 19.11
CA ARG A 158 -3.64 -0.60 18.02
C ARG A 158 -4.05 0.19 16.78
N THR A 159 -5.33 0.20 16.44
CA THR A 159 -5.86 0.96 15.30
C THR A 159 -5.66 2.46 15.52
N GLU A 160 -6.03 2.98 16.69
CA GLU A 160 -5.84 4.39 17.02
C GLU A 160 -4.35 4.78 17.12
N GLY A 161 -3.54 3.94 17.74
CA GLY A 161 -2.08 4.14 17.80
C GLY A 161 -1.44 4.17 16.42
N ALA A 162 -1.81 3.25 15.53
CA ALA A 162 -1.33 3.23 14.15
C ALA A 162 -1.75 4.48 13.37
N ARG A 163 -2.97 4.98 13.60
CA ARG A 163 -3.47 6.23 13.00
C ARG A 163 -2.65 7.43 13.45
N VAL A 164 -2.36 7.55 14.74
CA VAL A 164 -1.50 8.61 15.27
C VAL A 164 -0.12 8.57 14.64
N ILE A 165 0.51 7.39 14.57
CA ILE A 165 1.84 7.22 13.96
C ILE A 165 1.82 7.63 12.48
N ALA A 166 0.80 7.21 11.73
CA ALA A 166 0.67 7.52 10.31
C ALA A 166 0.57 9.03 10.07
N TYR A 167 -0.28 9.71 10.82
CA TYR A 167 -0.45 11.17 10.68
C TYR A 167 0.76 11.95 11.17
N TRP A 168 1.37 11.51 12.26
CA TRP A 168 2.63 12.11 12.72
C TRP A 168 3.74 11.99 11.69
N THR A 169 3.88 10.79 11.08
CA THR A 169 4.88 10.58 10.02
C THR A 169 4.60 11.49 8.82
N ALA A 170 3.33 11.64 8.42
CA ALA A 170 2.96 12.53 7.33
C ALA A 170 3.34 13.98 7.65
N LEU A 171 3.04 14.46 8.87
CA LEU A 171 3.41 15.81 9.32
C LEU A 171 4.93 16.03 9.27
N LEU A 172 5.72 15.07 9.77
CA LEU A 172 7.18 15.17 9.74
C LEU A 172 7.75 15.20 8.31
N LEU A 173 7.08 14.53 7.36
CA LEU A 173 7.47 14.58 5.95
C LEU A 173 7.11 15.90 5.28
N ASP A 174 6.05 16.58 5.74
CA ASP A 174 5.66 17.90 5.24
C ASP A 174 6.57 19.02 5.78
N GLU A 175 7.22 18.79 6.94
CA GLU A 175 8.13 19.75 7.58
C GLU A 175 9.60 19.59 7.14
N ALA A 176 9.94 18.52 6.43
CA ALA A 176 11.31 18.16 6.03
C ALA A 176 11.69 18.72 4.65
#